data_4c00d9e288a7e81ba733dfd5262fbb8d
#
_entry.id   4c00d9e288a7e81ba733dfd5262fbb8d
#
_cell.length_a   1.000
_cell.length_b   1.000
_cell.length_c   1.000
_cell.angle_alpha   90.00
_cell.angle_beta   90.00
_cell.angle_gamma   90.00
#
_symmetry.space_group_name_H-M   'P 1'
#
loop_
_entity.id
_entity.type
_entity.pdbx_description
1 polymer ?
#
loop_
_entity_poly.entity_id
_entity_poly.type
_entity_poly.pdbx_seq_one_letter_code
_entity_poly.pdbx_strand_id
1 'polypeptide(L)'
;MATVKIALPPAAFIPASSNGAQFKVNAGTNFPVNALAFDASTAESVYAAFRAASYGSGNLTLTLAWYADTASSGDVVWGAQIAAITPDTDTQDVETKSFATASTVTDSHLGTTGQRLHSCSITISNLDSLAANDRVDLRIYRDAAAGGDTMAGDALLTMAELSYSDT
;
A
#
# COMPACT_ATOMS: atom_id res chain seq x y z
N MET A 1 -6.48 9.92 23.31
CA MET A 1 -5.74 9.59 22.06
C MET A 1 -6.71 8.85 21.17
N ALA A 2 -7.20 9.49 20.13
CA ALA A 2 -8.01 8.81 19.13
C ALA A 2 -7.10 8.35 17.95
N THR A 3 -7.59 7.40 17.19
CA THR A 3 -6.91 6.90 15.99
C THR A 3 -7.72 7.32 14.77
N VAL A 4 -7.10 8.07 13.88
CA VAL A 4 -7.66 8.34 12.56
C VAL A 4 -7.44 7.12 11.68
N LYS A 5 -8.47 6.71 10.92
CA LYS A 5 -8.41 5.60 9.97
C LYS A 5 -8.93 6.05 8.62
N ILE A 6 -8.19 5.72 7.58
CA ILE A 6 -8.50 6.05 6.19
C ILE A 6 -8.56 4.73 5.40
N ALA A 7 -9.76 4.35 4.98
CA ALA A 7 -9.95 3.20 4.11
C ALA A 7 -9.61 3.56 2.67
N LEU A 8 -8.79 2.74 2.03
CA LEU A 8 -8.33 2.91 0.66
C LEU A 8 -8.70 1.64 -0.15
N PRO A 9 -9.90 1.59 -0.72
CA PRO A 9 -10.28 0.49 -1.62
C PRO A 9 -9.44 0.53 -2.91
N PRO A 10 -9.38 -0.55 -3.70
CA PRO A 10 -8.62 -0.60 -4.95
C PRO A 10 -8.88 0.57 -5.91
N ALA A 11 -10.12 1.06 -5.97
CA ALA A 11 -10.50 2.20 -6.80
C ALA A 11 -9.95 3.56 -6.33
N ALA A 12 -9.41 3.65 -5.12
CA ALA A 12 -8.76 4.86 -4.61
C ALA A 12 -7.32 5.04 -5.12
N PHE A 13 -6.78 4.02 -5.79
CA PHE A 13 -5.40 4.03 -6.25
C PHE A 13 -5.28 4.30 -7.73
N ILE A 14 -4.20 4.97 -8.10
CA ILE A 14 -3.77 5.19 -9.48
C ILE A 14 -2.53 4.31 -9.71
N PRO A 15 -2.56 3.36 -10.65
CA PRO A 15 -1.36 2.60 -11.04
C PRO A 15 -0.25 3.50 -11.58
N ALA A 16 1.00 3.12 -11.36
CA ALA A 16 2.13 3.77 -12.00
C ALA A 16 2.00 3.73 -13.53
N SER A 17 2.48 4.76 -14.22
CA SER A 17 2.46 4.82 -15.69
C SER A 17 3.35 3.75 -16.34
N SER A 18 4.35 3.27 -15.61
CA SER A 18 5.21 2.14 -15.95
C SER A 18 5.29 1.22 -14.75
N ASN A 19 5.10 -0.08 -14.94
CA ASN A 19 5.06 -1.07 -13.87
C ASN A 19 3.99 -0.72 -12.80
N GLY A 20 2.80 -0.44 -13.24
CA GLY A 20 1.63 -0.21 -12.39
C GLY A 20 0.80 -1.47 -12.23
N ALA A 21 0.43 -1.81 -10.98
CA ALA A 21 -0.45 -2.92 -10.71
C ALA A 21 -1.81 -2.74 -11.41
N GLN A 22 -2.35 -3.80 -11.98
CA GLN A 22 -3.56 -3.74 -12.77
C GLN A 22 -4.81 -3.80 -11.90
N PHE A 23 -5.79 -2.94 -12.16
CA PHE A 23 -7.11 -3.07 -11.57
C PHE A 23 -7.83 -4.26 -12.19
N LYS A 24 -8.20 -5.24 -11.36
CA LYS A 24 -8.94 -6.45 -11.73
C LYS A 24 -10.29 -6.50 -11.04
N VAL A 25 -11.28 -7.03 -11.74
CA VAL A 25 -12.58 -7.44 -11.18
C VAL A 25 -12.69 -8.95 -11.36
N ASN A 26 -12.52 -9.71 -10.29
CA ASN A 26 -12.69 -11.15 -10.30
C ASN A 26 -14.16 -11.48 -10.03
N ALA A 27 -14.78 -12.26 -10.90
CA ALA A 27 -16.23 -12.50 -10.86
C ALA A 27 -16.69 -13.13 -9.53
N GLY A 28 -15.87 -14.04 -8.96
CA GLY A 28 -16.29 -14.84 -7.81
C GLY A 28 -17.54 -15.68 -8.09
N THR A 29 -17.91 -16.56 -7.18
CA THR A 29 -19.13 -17.37 -7.31
C THR A 29 -20.36 -16.62 -6.81
N ASN A 30 -20.21 -15.85 -5.73
CA ASN A 30 -21.33 -15.21 -5.06
C ASN A 30 -21.31 -13.67 -5.22
N PHE A 31 -20.13 -13.08 -5.37
CA PHE A 31 -19.96 -11.64 -5.55
C PHE A 31 -18.64 -11.34 -6.27
N PRO A 32 -18.55 -10.22 -7.01
CA PRO A 32 -17.30 -9.79 -7.62
C PRO A 32 -16.33 -9.27 -6.55
N VAL A 33 -15.04 -9.51 -6.76
CA VAL A 33 -13.95 -9.01 -5.90
C VAL A 33 -13.08 -8.07 -6.72
N ASN A 34 -13.03 -6.80 -6.30
CA ASN A 34 -12.13 -5.81 -6.88
C ASN A 34 -10.75 -5.91 -6.22
N ALA A 35 -9.71 -5.88 -7.02
CA ALA A 35 -8.34 -5.94 -6.53
C ALA A 35 -7.37 -5.18 -7.44
N LEU A 36 -6.21 -4.85 -6.90
CA LEU A 36 -5.03 -4.43 -7.66
C LEU A 36 -4.09 -5.63 -7.73
N ALA A 37 -3.84 -6.12 -8.94
CA ALA A 37 -2.97 -7.28 -9.17
C ALA A 37 -1.53 -6.81 -9.36
N PHE A 38 -0.67 -7.24 -8.46
CA PHE A 38 0.77 -7.00 -8.48
C PHE A 38 1.49 -8.23 -9.02
N ASP A 39 2.23 -8.06 -10.12
CA ASP A 39 2.94 -9.13 -10.82
C ASP A 39 3.98 -9.84 -9.93
N ALA A 40 4.16 -11.14 -10.16
CA ALA A 40 5.06 -11.99 -9.39
C ALA A 40 6.55 -11.82 -9.76
N SER A 41 6.86 -11.16 -10.87
CA SER A 41 8.22 -11.06 -11.41
C SER A 41 8.70 -9.62 -11.59
N THR A 42 7.78 -8.68 -11.63
CA THR A 42 8.05 -7.25 -11.85
C THR A 42 7.62 -6.45 -10.63
N ALA A 43 8.50 -5.61 -10.11
CA ALA A 43 8.12 -4.69 -9.04
C ALA A 43 7.12 -3.67 -9.57
N GLU A 44 5.90 -3.69 -9.04
CA GLU A 44 4.80 -2.83 -9.46
C GLU A 44 4.34 -1.91 -8.35
N SER A 45 3.78 -0.75 -8.72
CA SER A 45 3.40 0.29 -7.76
C SER A 45 2.01 0.87 -8.05
N VAL A 46 1.37 1.33 -6.98
CA VAL A 46 0.14 2.14 -7.03
C VAL A 46 0.27 3.33 -6.08
N TYR A 47 -0.49 4.38 -6.35
CA TYR A 47 -0.43 5.64 -5.62
C TYR A 47 -1.82 6.06 -5.18
N ALA A 48 -1.91 6.64 -3.98
CA ALA A 48 -3.10 7.33 -3.49
C ALA A 48 -2.68 8.62 -2.78
N ALA A 49 -3.55 9.62 -2.80
CA ALA A 49 -3.33 10.85 -2.07
C ALA A 49 -4.40 11.03 -1.00
N PHE A 50 -4.01 11.54 0.16
CA PHE A 50 -4.93 11.89 1.24
C PHE A 50 -4.45 13.16 1.97
N ARG A 51 -5.31 13.71 2.80
CA ARG A 51 -4.95 14.78 3.72
C ARG A 51 -4.73 14.20 5.12
N ALA A 52 -3.60 14.51 5.74
CA ALA A 52 -3.28 14.10 7.11
C ALA A 52 -4.07 14.92 8.15
N ALA A 53 -5.40 14.86 8.06
CA ALA A 53 -6.29 15.61 8.93
C ALA A 53 -6.05 15.19 10.40
N SER A 54 -5.82 16.17 11.25
CA SER A 54 -5.58 15.94 12.69
C SER A 54 -4.42 14.99 13.00
N TYR A 55 -3.43 14.88 12.12
CA TYR A 55 -2.22 14.13 12.47
C TYR A 55 -1.55 14.78 13.69
N GLY A 56 -1.34 14.01 14.73
CA GLY A 56 -0.68 14.47 15.96
C GLY A 56 0.80 14.09 15.97
N SER A 57 1.08 12.81 16.10
CA SER A 57 2.47 12.33 16.21
C SER A 57 2.58 10.83 15.94
N GLY A 58 3.81 10.34 15.87
CA GLY A 58 4.13 8.93 15.75
C GLY A 58 4.07 8.39 14.33
N ASN A 59 4.30 7.11 14.18
CA ASN A 59 4.34 6.44 12.88
C ASN A 59 2.93 6.28 12.28
N LEU A 60 2.88 6.19 10.95
CA LEU A 60 1.70 5.70 10.27
C LEU A 60 1.71 4.16 10.24
N THR A 61 0.55 3.54 10.36
CA THR A 61 0.38 2.10 10.15
C THR A 61 -0.49 1.87 8.92
N LEU A 62 0.06 1.17 7.95
CA LEU A 62 -0.66 0.75 6.75
C LEU A 62 -0.97 -0.74 6.84
N THR A 63 -2.25 -1.08 6.94
CA THR A 63 -2.71 -2.47 6.94
C THR A 63 -3.20 -2.83 5.55
N LEU A 64 -2.70 -3.92 4.99
CA LEU A 64 -3.04 -4.45 3.68
C LEU A 64 -3.84 -5.74 3.83
N ALA A 65 -4.91 -5.90 3.04
CA ALA A 65 -5.61 -7.16 2.87
C ALA A 65 -5.44 -7.65 1.43
N TRP A 66 -4.88 -8.83 1.24
CA TRP A 66 -4.51 -9.36 -0.06
C TRP A 66 -4.73 -10.87 -0.17
N TYR A 67 -4.77 -11.40 -1.37
CA TYR A 67 -4.78 -12.83 -1.64
C TYR A 67 -3.95 -13.15 -2.89
N ALA A 68 -3.56 -14.42 -3.07
CA ALA A 68 -2.86 -14.86 -4.27
C ALA A 68 -3.82 -15.22 -5.39
N ASP A 69 -3.50 -14.87 -6.64
CA ASP A 69 -4.33 -15.24 -7.79
C ASP A 69 -4.31 -16.77 -8.03
N THR A 70 -3.12 -17.36 -8.08
CA THR A 70 -2.94 -18.79 -8.43
C THR A 70 -2.02 -19.55 -7.47
N ALA A 71 -1.17 -18.86 -6.71
CA ALA A 71 -0.23 -19.50 -5.79
C ALA A 71 -0.92 -19.96 -4.50
N SER A 72 -0.33 -20.94 -3.83
CA SER A 72 -0.77 -21.42 -2.52
C SER A 72 0.38 -21.50 -1.49
N SER A 73 1.52 -20.90 -1.81
CA SER A 73 2.70 -20.82 -0.95
C SER A 73 3.64 -19.71 -1.42
N GLY A 74 4.62 -19.41 -0.60
CA GLY A 74 5.63 -18.38 -0.85
C GLY A 74 5.34 -17.10 -0.09
N ASP A 75 6.28 -16.18 -0.15
CA ASP A 75 6.29 -14.92 0.55
C ASP A 75 6.12 -13.76 -0.44
N VAL A 76 5.46 -12.71 -0.01
CA VAL A 76 5.33 -11.44 -0.75
C VAL A 76 6.01 -10.34 0.04
N VAL A 77 6.86 -9.55 -0.60
CA VAL A 77 7.48 -8.36 -0.02
C VAL A 77 6.67 -7.12 -0.41
N TRP A 78 5.93 -6.60 0.56
CA TRP A 78 5.20 -5.35 0.43
C TRP A 78 6.04 -4.17 0.91
N GLY A 79 5.96 -3.05 0.22
CA GLY A 79 6.59 -1.81 0.61
C GLY A 79 5.65 -0.62 0.54
N ALA A 80 5.92 0.38 1.38
CA ALA A 80 5.20 1.64 1.41
C ALA A 80 6.14 2.83 1.62
N GLN A 81 5.81 3.95 0.99
CA GLN A 81 6.50 5.23 1.10
C GLN A 81 5.47 6.35 1.12
N ILE A 82 5.82 7.44 1.77
CA ILE A 82 5.04 8.69 1.70
C ILE A 82 5.89 9.86 1.24
N ALA A 83 5.23 10.85 0.66
CA ALA A 83 5.75 12.18 0.44
C ALA A 83 4.75 13.18 1.03
N ALA A 84 5.18 14.03 1.95
CA ALA A 84 4.34 15.00 2.62
C ALA A 84 4.68 16.42 2.16
N ILE A 85 3.66 17.26 1.97
CA ILE A 85 3.79 18.67 1.60
C ILE A 85 2.83 19.49 2.44
N THR A 86 3.36 20.46 3.17
CA THR A 86 2.55 21.45 3.90
C THR A 86 2.13 22.57 2.95
N PRO A 87 0.83 22.68 2.61
CA PRO A 87 0.35 23.75 1.72
C PRO A 87 0.74 25.14 2.23
N ASP A 88 1.06 26.05 1.31
CA ASP A 88 1.44 27.44 1.55
C ASP A 88 2.75 27.66 2.36
N THR A 89 3.35 26.56 2.85
CA THR A 89 4.58 26.61 3.67
C THR A 89 5.76 26.00 2.91
N ASP A 90 5.59 24.80 2.39
CA ASP A 90 6.61 24.11 1.62
C ASP A 90 6.74 24.71 0.22
N THR A 91 7.96 24.73 -0.29
CA THR A 91 8.28 25.30 -1.61
C THR A 91 8.58 24.24 -2.66
N GLN A 92 8.43 22.96 -2.31
CA GLN A 92 8.67 21.87 -3.25
C GLN A 92 7.58 21.85 -4.34
N ASP A 93 8.03 21.50 -5.54
CA ASP A 93 7.14 21.19 -6.65
C ASP A 93 6.43 19.84 -6.40
N VAL A 94 5.11 19.85 -6.37
CA VAL A 94 4.28 18.69 -6.07
C VAL A 94 4.44 17.56 -7.10
N GLU A 95 4.79 17.89 -8.34
CA GLU A 95 4.97 16.89 -9.42
C GLU A 95 6.34 16.21 -9.38
N THR A 96 7.31 16.82 -8.67
CA THR A 96 8.70 16.33 -8.59
C THR A 96 9.13 15.96 -7.18
N LYS A 97 8.25 16.11 -6.19
CA LYS A 97 8.53 15.76 -4.78
C LYS A 97 8.94 14.29 -4.66
N SER A 98 10.08 14.05 -4.03
CA SER A 98 10.60 12.71 -3.77
C SER A 98 9.89 12.05 -2.60
N PHE A 99 9.70 10.73 -2.69
CA PHE A 99 9.25 9.92 -1.57
C PHE A 99 10.35 9.76 -0.51
N ALA A 100 9.94 9.69 0.75
CA ALA A 100 10.81 9.28 1.84
C ALA A 100 11.24 7.80 1.68
N THR A 101 12.24 7.39 2.46
CA THR A 101 12.74 5.99 2.44
C THR A 101 11.61 5.02 2.76
N ALA A 102 11.54 3.94 1.99
CA ALA A 102 10.51 2.93 2.13
C ALA A 102 10.58 2.15 3.45
N SER A 103 9.41 1.78 3.94
CA SER A 103 9.23 0.71 4.93
C SER A 103 8.69 -0.53 4.24
N THR A 104 9.16 -1.72 4.63
CA THR A 104 8.78 -2.99 4.02
C THR A 104 8.32 -4.01 5.05
N VAL A 105 7.52 -4.98 4.60
CA VAL A 105 7.14 -6.17 5.35
C VAL A 105 7.11 -7.36 4.41
N THR A 106 7.53 -8.52 4.90
CA THR A 106 7.35 -9.79 4.20
C THR A 106 6.16 -10.52 4.83
N ASP A 107 5.22 -10.97 4.00
CA ASP A 107 4.05 -11.71 4.44
C ASP A 107 3.93 -13.03 3.69
N SER A 108 3.73 -14.13 4.44
CA SER A 108 3.74 -15.49 3.89
C SER A 108 2.33 -15.96 3.56
N HIS A 109 2.17 -16.62 2.42
CA HIS A 109 0.94 -17.32 2.10
C HIS A 109 0.71 -18.48 3.08
N LEU A 110 -0.44 -18.47 3.78
CA LEU A 110 -0.75 -19.43 4.85
C LEU A 110 -1.22 -20.80 4.36
N GLY A 111 -1.16 -21.07 3.08
CA GLY A 111 -1.53 -22.35 2.47
C GLY A 111 -3.03 -22.65 2.51
N THR A 112 -3.37 -23.92 2.32
CA THR A 112 -4.71 -24.54 2.32
C THR A 112 -5.59 -24.17 1.12
N THR A 113 -5.72 -22.91 0.76
CA THR A 113 -6.54 -22.42 -0.37
C THR A 113 -5.76 -21.31 -1.07
N GLY A 114 -5.67 -21.36 -2.40
CA GLY A 114 -4.92 -20.37 -3.20
C GLY A 114 -5.42 -18.94 -2.95
N GLN A 115 -6.73 -18.72 -3.01
CA GLN A 115 -7.34 -17.40 -2.81
C GLN A 115 -7.67 -17.09 -1.34
N ARG A 116 -6.88 -17.60 -0.41
CA ARG A 116 -7.02 -17.27 1.01
C ARG A 116 -6.67 -15.81 1.25
N LEU A 117 -7.53 -15.09 1.98
CA LEU A 117 -7.28 -13.70 2.35
C LEU A 117 -6.22 -13.63 3.45
N HIS A 118 -5.22 -12.79 3.25
CA HIS A 118 -4.13 -12.48 4.18
C HIS A 118 -4.24 -11.03 4.63
N SER A 119 -3.64 -10.72 5.78
CA SER A 119 -3.51 -9.36 6.26
C SER A 119 -2.14 -9.15 6.87
N CYS A 120 -1.46 -8.09 6.45
CA CYS A 120 -0.19 -7.66 7.03
C CYS A 120 -0.21 -6.15 7.30
N SER A 121 0.73 -5.68 8.10
CA SER A 121 0.85 -4.25 8.42
C SER A 121 2.27 -3.76 8.21
N ILE A 122 2.40 -2.58 7.60
CA ILE A 122 3.65 -1.86 7.42
C ILE A 122 3.66 -0.66 8.36
N THR A 123 4.65 -0.55 9.22
CA THR A 123 4.89 0.65 10.01
C THR A 123 5.75 1.62 9.20
N ILE A 124 5.15 2.72 8.77
CA ILE A 124 5.84 3.79 8.04
C ILE A 124 6.43 4.74 9.07
N SER A 125 7.75 4.70 9.24
CA SER A 125 8.48 5.48 10.26
C SER A 125 9.21 6.68 9.67
N ASN A 126 9.53 6.67 8.38
CA ASN A 126 10.09 7.83 7.68
C ASN A 126 8.94 8.65 7.10
N LEU A 127 8.59 9.72 7.79
CA LEU A 127 7.35 10.48 7.58
C LEU A 127 7.54 11.75 6.76
N ASP A 128 8.73 11.99 6.21
CA ASP A 128 8.98 13.17 5.37
C ASP A 128 8.58 14.51 6.03
N SER A 129 8.80 14.63 7.33
CA SER A 129 8.41 15.80 8.15
C SER A 129 6.89 16.04 8.21
N LEU A 130 6.08 15.00 8.08
CA LEU A 130 4.62 15.05 8.10
C LEU A 130 4.08 15.90 9.25
N ALA A 131 3.21 16.82 8.90
CA ALA A 131 2.47 17.68 9.83
C ALA A 131 0.95 17.54 9.65
N ALA A 132 0.20 18.05 10.63
CA ALA A 132 -1.25 18.05 10.55
C ALA A 132 -1.74 18.84 9.33
N ASN A 133 -2.68 18.28 8.60
CA ASN A 133 -3.29 18.82 7.38
C ASN A 133 -2.41 18.83 6.13
N ASP A 134 -1.25 18.22 6.16
CA ASP A 134 -0.43 18.03 4.95
C ASP A 134 -1.18 17.27 3.87
N ARG A 135 -0.84 17.57 2.62
CA ARG A 135 -1.07 16.67 1.50
C ARG A 135 -0.06 15.54 1.60
N VAL A 136 -0.53 14.31 1.57
CA VAL A 136 0.32 13.12 1.59
C VAL A 136 0.05 12.30 0.34
N ASP A 137 1.08 12.02 -0.40
CA ASP A 137 1.06 11.03 -1.48
C ASP A 137 1.65 9.72 -0.92
N LEU A 138 0.87 8.63 -1.01
CA LEU A 138 1.22 7.29 -0.57
C LEU A 138 1.54 6.42 -1.78
N ARG A 139 2.68 5.76 -1.76
CA ARG A 139 3.03 4.68 -2.68
C ARG A 139 2.95 3.34 -1.97
N ILE A 140 2.28 2.37 -2.58
CA ILE A 140 2.31 0.95 -2.20
C ILE A 140 2.90 0.17 -3.35
N TYR A 141 3.78 -0.80 -3.07
CA TYR A 141 4.38 -1.63 -4.09
C TYR A 141 4.63 -3.05 -3.59
N ARG A 142 4.68 -4.01 -4.52
CA ARG A 142 5.29 -5.32 -4.32
C ARG A 142 6.71 -5.27 -4.85
N ASP A 143 7.68 -5.66 -4.04
CA ASP A 143 9.07 -5.77 -4.49
C ASP A 143 9.37 -7.22 -4.92
N ALA A 144 8.85 -7.60 -6.08
CA ALA A 144 9.04 -8.92 -6.66
C ALA A 144 10.51 -9.25 -6.98
N ALA A 145 11.41 -8.24 -6.97
CA ALA A 145 12.85 -8.44 -7.15
C ALA A 145 13.58 -8.67 -5.81
N ALA A 146 12.94 -8.44 -4.67
CA ALA A 146 13.54 -8.70 -3.37
C ALA A 146 13.79 -10.20 -3.17
N GLY A 147 14.94 -10.56 -2.60
CA GLY A 147 15.27 -11.97 -2.33
C GLY A 147 14.31 -12.68 -1.36
N GLY A 148 13.49 -11.92 -0.63
CA GLY A 148 12.43 -12.45 0.24
C GLY A 148 11.07 -12.61 -0.45
N ASP A 149 10.87 -12.12 -1.67
CA ASP A 149 9.64 -12.34 -2.44
C ASP A 149 9.79 -13.65 -3.22
N THR A 150 9.04 -14.65 -2.82
CA THR A 150 9.15 -16.02 -3.35
C THR A 150 7.83 -16.57 -3.91
N MET A 151 6.74 -15.81 -3.79
CA MET A 151 5.44 -16.24 -4.29
C MET A 151 5.39 -16.12 -5.82
N ALA A 152 5.20 -17.25 -6.50
CA ALA A 152 5.20 -17.33 -7.97
C ALA A 152 3.91 -16.82 -8.65
N GLY A 153 2.88 -16.45 -7.89
CA GLY A 153 1.62 -15.89 -8.41
C GLY A 153 1.48 -14.40 -8.14
N ASP A 154 0.57 -13.76 -8.84
CA ASP A 154 0.22 -12.36 -8.58
C ASP A 154 -0.39 -12.19 -7.19
N ALA A 155 -0.04 -11.10 -6.54
CA ALA A 155 -0.64 -10.68 -5.27
C ALA A 155 -1.74 -9.65 -5.52
N LEU A 156 -2.95 -9.97 -5.11
CA LEU A 156 -4.15 -9.17 -5.36
C LEU A 156 -4.53 -8.39 -4.10
N LEU A 157 -4.21 -7.11 -4.07
CA LEU A 157 -4.57 -6.21 -2.97
C LEU A 157 -6.04 -5.81 -3.08
N THR A 158 -6.84 -6.20 -2.07
CA THR A 158 -8.29 -5.93 -2.03
C THR A 158 -8.66 -4.73 -1.19
N MET A 159 -7.83 -4.36 -0.24
CA MET A 159 -8.06 -3.24 0.67
C MET A 159 -6.75 -2.78 1.28
N ALA A 160 -6.63 -1.48 1.49
CA ALA A 160 -5.64 -0.91 2.39
C ALA A 160 -6.34 0.01 3.40
N GLU A 161 -5.85 0.02 4.64
CA GLU A 161 -6.26 0.97 5.67
C GLU A 161 -5.03 1.66 6.24
N LEU A 162 -4.99 2.98 6.16
CA LEU A 162 -3.98 3.78 6.81
C LEU A 162 -4.51 4.28 8.15
N SER A 163 -3.69 4.20 9.20
CA SER A 163 -4.05 4.71 10.52
C SER A 163 -2.91 5.47 11.18
N TYR A 164 -3.26 6.46 11.99
CA TYR A 164 -2.32 7.28 12.77
C TYR A 164 -3.00 7.91 14.00
N SER A 165 -2.20 8.43 14.94
CA SER A 165 -2.69 9.13 16.13
C SER A 165 -3.07 10.57 15.81
N ASP A 166 -4.10 11.09 16.47
CA ASP A 166 -4.53 12.48 16.42
C ASP A 166 -3.85 13.35 17.49
N THR A 167 -2.94 12.77 18.28
CA THR A 167 -2.21 13.46 19.37
C THR A 167 -0.77 13.00 19.48
#